data_e7a946f9439211699118572c50c444f7
#
_entry.id   e7a946f9439211699118572c50c444f7
#
_cell.length_a   1.000
_cell.length_b   1.000
_cell.length_c   1.000
_cell.angle_alpha   90.00
_cell.angle_beta   90.00
_cell.angle_gamma   90.00
#
_symmetry.space_group_name_H-M   'P 1'
#
loop_
_entity.id
_entity.type
_entity.pdbx_description
1 polymer ?
#
loop_
_entity_poly.entity_id
_entity_poly.type
_entity_poly.pdbx_seq_one_letter_code
_entity_poly.pdbx_strand_id
1 'polypeptide(L)'
;MSFNEGDTTWIILAGGLVFLMIPALALFEAGLLRKKNAVSVFMQIFFGLGFLSIMWFLFGFSLSFGPDQANGFIGNLDYAFFKNIPLNEPLDYAKTIPGISFVQLQMVVAVVTPLLLTGVIAERMKFSSFVIFIGAWSIFIYYPLAHWIWGGGWLAQLGVADFAGGIVIHTSAGMSAIAAAIVLGRRRDFGPAIMVPHNIPIAVFGAALLWLGWFGFNAGSALATGALAANTITVTHMASAAAALVWIGLSWKRTGKPSVVSGINGALAGLVGITAISGFVSIEYAVLIGTGIGFASYAGLIIFKQKLRIDDALDVSSVHGISGIVGSLAIGIFASTMINPAGPNGALFGNFSQFGSQLLGVGVAIILGFGGTWIILKVLKAINGIRVSDKIEDIGLDLGEHAEEAYADEEEYKIGDKEYQNQKKRSGLSEE
;
A
#
# COMPACT_ATOMS: atom_id res chain seq x y z
N MET A 1 -16.93 3.35 31.49
CA MET A 1 -15.45 3.45 31.49
C MET A 1 -15.08 4.76 30.82
N SER A 2 -14.17 5.53 31.39
CA SER A 2 -13.69 6.76 30.74
C SER A 2 -12.65 6.36 29.67
N PHE A 3 -12.75 6.91 28.46
CA PHE A 3 -11.72 6.78 27.45
C PHE A 3 -10.40 7.38 27.92
N ASN A 4 -9.29 6.91 27.34
CA ASN A 4 -8.03 7.59 27.46
C ASN A 4 -7.95 8.68 26.38
N GLU A 5 -7.92 9.94 26.80
CA GLU A 5 -7.90 11.09 25.88
C GLU A 5 -6.60 11.11 25.06
N GLY A 6 -5.47 10.73 25.65
CA GLY A 6 -4.19 10.61 24.96
C GLY A 6 -4.24 9.55 23.86
N ASP A 7 -4.76 8.35 24.16
CA ASP A 7 -4.91 7.27 23.19
C ASP A 7 -5.85 7.67 22.06
N THR A 8 -6.99 8.30 22.40
CA THR A 8 -7.96 8.78 21.39
C THR A 8 -7.33 9.83 20.48
N THR A 9 -6.62 10.82 21.04
CA THR A 9 -5.92 11.85 20.27
C THR A 9 -4.87 11.22 19.35
N TRP A 10 -4.09 10.26 19.87
CA TRP A 10 -3.09 9.57 19.07
C TRP A 10 -3.71 8.82 17.88
N ILE A 11 -4.80 8.09 18.08
CA ILE A 11 -5.44 7.32 17.00
C ILE A 11 -6.07 8.23 15.95
N ILE A 12 -6.67 9.34 16.33
CA ILE A 12 -7.18 10.33 15.38
C ILE A 12 -6.02 10.92 14.55
N LEU A 13 -4.91 11.27 15.19
CA LEU A 13 -3.71 11.78 14.51
C LEU A 13 -3.09 10.70 13.60
N ALA A 14 -2.94 9.47 14.09
CA ALA A 14 -2.42 8.34 13.32
C ALA A 14 -3.27 8.08 12.07
N GLY A 15 -4.60 8.10 12.19
CA GLY A 15 -5.50 8.00 11.05
C GLY A 15 -5.33 9.14 10.06
N GLY A 16 -5.09 10.38 10.52
CA GLY A 16 -4.75 11.53 9.67
C GLY A 16 -3.42 11.34 8.93
N LEU A 17 -2.40 10.79 9.60
CA LEU A 17 -1.11 10.47 8.98
C LEU A 17 -1.24 9.37 7.93
N VAL A 18 -2.03 8.33 8.17
CA VAL A 18 -2.31 7.28 7.16
C VAL A 18 -3.14 7.84 6.01
N PHE A 19 -4.12 8.72 6.27
CA PHE A 19 -4.86 9.40 5.20
C PHE A 19 -3.91 10.20 4.29
N LEU A 20 -2.92 10.89 4.86
CA LEU A 20 -1.89 11.62 4.09
C LEU A 20 -1.10 10.70 3.16
N MET A 21 -0.94 9.41 3.50
CA MET A 21 -0.22 8.46 2.64
C MET A 21 -0.94 8.25 1.29
N ILE A 22 -2.26 8.43 1.21
CA ILE A 22 -3.02 8.21 -0.02
C ILE A 22 -2.64 9.23 -1.11
N PRO A 23 -2.75 10.55 -0.92
CA PRO A 23 -2.24 11.50 -1.91
C PRO A 23 -0.71 11.44 -2.07
N ALA A 24 0.04 11.08 -1.02
CA ALA A 24 1.48 10.90 -1.11
C ALA A 24 1.87 9.74 -2.05
N LEU A 25 1.09 8.66 -2.06
CA LEU A 25 1.24 7.55 -3.01
C LEU A 25 1.05 8.03 -4.44
N ALA A 26 0.02 8.86 -4.69
CA ALA A 26 -0.20 9.45 -6.02
C ALA A 26 0.99 10.28 -6.50
N LEU A 27 1.56 11.14 -5.62
CA LEU A 27 2.75 11.94 -5.93
C LEU A 27 3.97 11.06 -6.22
N PHE A 28 4.20 10.04 -5.39
CA PHE A 28 5.30 9.11 -5.55
C PHE A 28 5.22 8.36 -6.88
N GLU A 29 4.08 7.74 -7.16
CA GLU A 29 3.86 6.95 -8.37
C GLU A 29 3.89 7.82 -9.62
N ALA A 30 3.14 8.94 -9.64
CA ALA A 30 3.10 9.85 -10.77
C ALA A 30 4.50 10.35 -11.14
N GLY A 31 5.32 10.72 -10.15
CA GLY A 31 6.68 11.19 -10.39
C GLY A 31 7.60 10.15 -11.02
N LEU A 32 7.39 8.86 -10.76
CA LEU A 32 8.19 7.76 -11.31
C LEU A 32 7.69 7.24 -12.67
N LEU A 33 6.42 7.49 -13.00
CA LEU A 33 5.84 7.09 -14.29
C LEU A 33 6.18 8.10 -15.39
N ARG A 34 5.76 7.81 -16.64
CA ARG A 34 5.88 8.74 -17.75
C ARG A 34 4.89 9.89 -17.65
N LYS A 35 5.29 11.11 -18.06
CA LYS A 35 4.48 12.34 -18.03
C LYS A 35 3.03 12.13 -18.48
N LYS A 36 2.83 11.42 -19.57
CA LYS A 36 1.52 11.14 -20.21
C LYS A 36 0.56 10.23 -19.45
N ASN A 37 0.95 9.77 -18.24
CA ASN A 37 0.16 8.87 -17.40
C ASN A 37 0.08 9.34 -15.93
N ALA A 38 0.52 10.56 -15.65
CA ALA A 38 0.58 11.10 -14.30
C ALA A 38 -0.83 11.40 -13.74
N VAL A 39 -1.69 12.06 -14.53
CA VAL A 39 -3.08 12.37 -14.14
C VAL A 39 -3.87 11.08 -13.92
N SER A 40 -3.67 10.07 -14.76
CA SER A 40 -4.34 8.78 -14.64
C SER A 40 -4.12 8.12 -13.28
N VAL A 41 -2.90 8.19 -12.74
CA VAL A 41 -2.60 7.67 -11.39
C VAL A 41 -3.28 8.50 -10.31
N PHE A 42 -3.23 9.82 -10.41
CA PHE A 42 -3.98 10.69 -9.49
C PHE A 42 -5.46 10.36 -9.49
N MET A 43 -6.07 10.21 -10.68
CA MET A 43 -7.48 9.86 -10.81
C MET A 43 -7.80 8.48 -10.21
N GLN A 44 -6.97 7.47 -10.44
CA GLN A 44 -7.13 6.15 -9.83
C GLN A 44 -7.11 6.23 -8.30
N ILE A 45 -6.16 6.96 -7.73
CA ILE A 45 -6.00 7.06 -6.27
C ILE A 45 -7.11 7.89 -5.65
N PHE A 46 -7.48 9.04 -6.21
CA PHE A 46 -8.57 9.87 -5.68
C PHE A 46 -9.94 9.21 -5.81
N PHE A 47 -10.22 8.57 -6.95
CA PHE A 47 -11.44 7.78 -7.11
C PHE A 47 -11.47 6.63 -6.10
N GLY A 48 -10.36 5.89 -5.99
CA GLY A 48 -10.23 4.78 -5.06
C GLY A 48 -10.41 5.20 -3.61
N LEU A 49 -9.89 6.37 -3.21
CA LEU A 49 -10.12 6.93 -1.88
C LEU A 49 -11.62 7.06 -1.57
N GLY A 50 -12.39 7.70 -2.45
CA GLY A 50 -13.84 7.85 -2.25
C GLY A 50 -14.57 6.51 -2.31
N PHE A 51 -14.32 5.72 -3.34
CA PHE A 51 -15.01 4.46 -3.60
C PHE A 51 -14.79 3.43 -2.48
N LEU A 52 -13.55 3.22 -2.07
CA LEU A 52 -13.20 2.24 -1.03
C LEU A 52 -13.67 2.69 0.37
N SER A 53 -13.68 4.00 0.64
CA SER A 53 -14.27 4.54 1.88
C SER A 53 -15.76 4.23 1.97
N ILE A 54 -16.49 4.39 0.88
CA ILE A 54 -17.92 4.04 0.83
C ILE A 54 -18.12 2.52 0.96
N MET A 55 -17.30 1.71 0.30
CA MET A 55 -17.37 0.24 0.48
C MET A 55 -17.11 -0.18 1.92
N TRP A 56 -16.14 0.47 2.61
CA TRP A 56 -15.85 0.24 4.01
C TRP A 56 -17.05 0.57 4.90
N PHE A 57 -17.70 1.71 4.67
CA PHE A 57 -18.92 2.11 5.35
C PHE A 57 -20.07 1.13 5.10
N LEU A 58 -20.29 0.72 3.87
CA LEU A 58 -21.43 -0.13 3.52
C LEU A 58 -21.34 -1.53 4.17
N PHE A 59 -20.17 -2.16 4.10
CA PHE A 59 -20.00 -3.55 4.56
C PHE A 59 -18.57 -3.95 4.91
N GLY A 60 -17.55 -3.23 4.42
CA GLY A 60 -16.15 -3.65 4.54
C GLY A 60 -15.68 -3.77 5.99
N PHE A 61 -16.03 -2.78 6.84
CA PHE A 61 -15.74 -2.86 8.28
C PHE A 61 -16.40 -4.08 8.92
N SER A 62 -17.64 -4.32 8.59
CA SER A 62 -18.42 -5.42 9.14
C SER A 62 -17.86 -6.79 8.75
N LEU A 63 -17.49 -6.96 7.48
CA LEU A 63 -16.87 -8.21 7.00
C LEU A 63 -15.51 -8.48 7.62
N SER A 64 -14.75 -7.41 7.96
CA SER A 64 -13.41 -7.54 8.55
C SER A 64 -13.43 -7.68 10.07
N PHE A 65 -14.30 -6.93 10.75
CA PHE A 65 -14.30 -6.78 12.22
C PHE A 65 -15.65 -7.06 12.87
N GLY A 66 -16.67 -7.44 12.11
CA GLY A 66 -17.95 -7.90 12.67
C GLY A 66 -17.80 -9.24 13.40
N PRO A 67 -18.76 -9.58 14.28
CA PRO A 67 -18.82 -10.89 14.91
C PRO A 67 -18.65 -12.01 13.88
N ASP A 68 -17.86 -13.02 14.22
CA ASP A 68 -17.59 -14.14 13.32
C ASP A 68 -18.87 -14.93 13.00
N GLN A 69 -19.09 -15.22 11.73
CA GLN A 69 -20.26 -15.95 11.25
C GLN A 69 -19.93 -17.26 10.55
N ALA A 70 -18.70 -17.50 10.19
CA ALA A 70 -18.33 -18.63 9.34
C ALA A 70 -17.09 -19.37 9.87
N ASN A 71 -17.06 -19.67 11.17
CA ASN A 71 -15.95 -20.37 11.81
C ASN A 71 -14.57 -19.72 11.56
N GLY A 72 -14.50 -18.41 11.70
CA GLY A 72 -13.27 -17.62 11.53
C GLY A 72 -12.99 -17.19 10.11
N PHE A 73 -13.91 -17.37 9.15
CA PHE A 73 -13.67 -17.03 7.74
C PHE A 73 -14.13 -15.63 7.34
N ILE A 74 -15.18 -15.10 7.96
CA ILE A 74 -15.70 -13.76 7.64
C ILE A 74 -16.56 -13.22 8.78
N GLY A 75 -16.54 -11.92 9.00
CA GLY A 75 -17.47 -11.25 9.90
C GLY A 75 -18.88 -11.17 9.33
N ASN A 76 -19.86 -11.02 10.21
CA ASN A 76 -21.27 -10.81 9.83
C ASN A 76 -21.53 -9.36 9.36
N LEU A 77 -22.81 -8.99 9.16
CA LEU A 77 -23.21 -7.64 8.70
C LEU A 77 -23.75 -6.74 9.84
N ASP A 78 -23.49 -7.06 11.11
CA ASP A 78 -24.02 -6.28 12.24
C ASP A 78 -23.47 -4.84 12.28
N TYR A 79 -22.26 -4.62 11.79
CA TYR A 79 -21.63 -3.30 11.68
C TYR A 79 -21.78 -2.65 10.30
N ALA A 80 -22.57 -3.24 9.39
CA ALA A 80 -22.83 -2.64 8.08
C ALA A 80 -23.47 -1.25 8.24
N PHE A 81 -23.08 -0.29 7.38
CA PHE A 81 -23.47 1.13 7.48
C PHE A 81 -23.04 1.78 8.81
N PHE A 82 -22.00 1.26 9.45
CA PHE A 82 -21.52 1.63 10.79
C PHE A 82 -22.62 1.54 11.87
N LYS A 83 -23.64 0.71 11.66
CA LYS A 83 -24.63 0.41 12.68
C LYS A 83 -23.95 -0.29 13.85
N ASN A 84 -24.51 -0.10 15.04
CA ASN A 84 -24.02 -0.70 16.28
C ASN A 84 -22.56 -0.37 16.63
N ILE A 85 -21.94 0.62 15.96
CA ILE A 85 -20.65 1.15 16.35
C ILE A 85 -20.85 2.18 17.45
N PRO A 86 -20.34 1.93 18.65
CA PRO A 86 -20.57 2.84 19.77
C PRO A 86 -19.71 4.11 19.62
N LEU A 87 -20.35 5.27 19.84
CA LEU A 87 -19.64 6.56 19.91
C LEU A 87 -18.96 6.76 21.27
N ASN A 88 -19.57 6.26 22.32
CA ASN A 88 -19.18 6.50 23.72
C ASN A 88 -18.71 5.22 24.43
N GLU A 89 -18.40 4.16 23.69
CA GLU A 89 -17.88 2.90 24.23
C GLU A 89 -16.80 2.34 23.30
N PRO A 90 -15.83 1.59 23.83
CA PRO A 90 -14.81 0.93 23.01
C PRO A 90 -15.38 -0.29 22.29
N LEU A 91 -14.74 -0.67 21.18
CA LEU A 91 -14.85 -2.02 20.63
C LEU A 91 -13.87 -2.97 21.32
N ASP A 92 -14.11 -4.27 21.22
CA ASP A 92 -13.25 -5.29 21.81
C ASP A 92 -11.82 -5.24 21.30
N TYR A 93 -11.60 -4.71 20.11
CA TYR A 93 -10.31 -4.55 19.46
C TYR A 93 -9.42 -3.46 20.08
N ALA A 94 -10.02 -2.44 20.74
CA ALA A 94 -9.30 -1.28 21.27
C ALA A 94 -10.01 -0.70 22.51
N LYS A 95 -9.63 -1.19 23.69
CA LYS A 95 -10.36 -0.97 24.95
C LYS A 95 -10.29 0.44 25.51
N THR A 96 -9.36 1.29 25.04
CA THR A 96 -9.10 2.62 25.60
C THR A 96 -9.61 3.77 24.74
N ILE A 97 -10.12 3.48 23.54
CA ILE A 97 -10.58 4.48 22.58
C ILE A 97 -12.03 4.24 22.15
N PRO A 98 -12.75 5.30 21.69
CA PRO A 98 -14.07 5.14 21.09
C PRO A 98 -14.07 4.17 19.91
N GLY A 99 -15.12 3.35 19.78
CA GLY A 99 -15.23 2.40 18.66
C GLY A 99 -15.10 3.07 17.29
N ILE A 100 -15.67 4.28 17.13
CA ILE A 100 -15.59 5.02 15.87
C ILE A 100 -14.14 5.45 15.51
N SER A 101 -13.27 5.69 16.48
CA SER A 101 -11.86 6.02 16.24
C SER A 101 -11.10 4.81 15.69
N PHE A 102 -11.40 3.60 16.18
CA PHE A 102 -10.86 2.37 15.61
C PHE A 102 -11.36 2.17 14.16
N VAL A 103 -12.66 2.35 13.92
CA VAL A 103 -13.24 2.26 12.57
C VAL A 103 -12.56 3.19 11.58
N GLN A 104 -12.30 4.44 11.99
CA GLN A 104 -11.66 5.47 11.17
C GLN A 104 -10.21 5.10 10.82
N LEU A 105 -9.41 4.65 11.78
CA LEU A 105 -8.04 4.21 11.53
C LEU A 105 -8.03 3.02 10.56
N GLN A 106 -8.86 2.01 10.80
CA GLN A 106 -8.93 0.82 9.94
C GLN A 106 -9.50 1.14 8.55
N MET A 107 -10.35 2.17 8.42
CA MET A 107 -10.84 2.63 7.11
C MET A 107 -9.70 3.11 6.22
N VAL A 108 -8.86 3.99 6.71
CA VAL A 108 -7.76 4.54 5.89
C VAL A 108 -6.72 3.46 5.53
N VAL A 109 -6.52 2.46 6.39
CA VAL A 109 -5.71 1.27 6.11
C VAL A 109 -6.35 0.42 5.01
N ALA A 110 -7.66 0.16 5.08
CA ALA A 110 -8.40 -0.60 4.07
C ALA A 110 -8.44 0.11 2.71
N VAL A 111 -8.42 1.43 2.70
CA VAL A 111 -8.41 2.25 1.47
C VAL A 111 -7.04 2.21 0.81
N VAL A 112 -5.96 2.45 1.55
CA VAL A 112 -4.61 2.53 0.96
C VAL A 112 -4.15 1.18 0.40
N THR A 113 -4.60 0.06 0.96
CA THR A 113 -4.10 -1.27 0.63
C THR A 113 -4.33 -1.67 -0.84
N PRO A 114 -5.55 -1.67 -1.41
CA PRO A 114 -5.73 -2.01 -2.82
C PRO A 114 -5.16 -0.94 -3.76
N LEU A 115 -4.96 0.30 -3.28
CA LEU A 115 -4.32 1.37 -4.07
C LEU A 115 -2.83 1.14 -4.29
N LEU A 116 -2.16 0.30 -3.49
CA LEU A 116 -0.78 -0.12 -3.79
C LEU A 116 -0.66 -0.84 -5.14
N LEU A 117 -1.76 -1.40 -5.65
CA LEU A 117 -1.77 -2.10 -6.94
C LEU A 117 -1.77 -1.14 -8.14
N THR A 118 -2.01 0.17 -7.94
CA THR A 118 -1.86 1.17 -9.01
C THR A 118 -0.46 1.15 -9.59
N GLY A 119 0.56 0.95 -8.77
CA GLY A 119 1.96 0.88 -9.19
C GLY A 119 2.28 -0.23 -10.18
N VAL A 120 1.55 -1.35 -10.17
CA VAL A 120 1.78 -2.45 -11.13
C VAL A 120 0.92 -2.34 -12.37
N ILE A 121 -0.31 -1.82 -12.26
CA ILE A 121 -1.26 -1.73 -13.39
C ILE A 121 -1.09 -0.46 -14.22
N ALA A 122 -0.32 0.50 -13.71
CA ALA A 122 -0.09 1.80 -14.32
C ALA A 122 0.24 1.71 -15.82
N GLU A 123 -0.14 2.76 -16.54
CA GLU A 123 0.15 3.01 -17.95
C GLU A 123 -0.55 2.06 -18.95
N ARG A 124 -1.38 1.08 -18.51
CA ARG A 124 -1.99 0.12 -19.44
C ARG A 124 -3.36 -0.44 -19.04
N MET A 125 -3.83 -0.27 -17.80
CA MET A 125 -5.14 -0.77 -17.39
C MET A 125 -6.24 0.26 -17.68
N LYS A 126 -7.40 -0.20 -18.21
CA LYS A 126 -8.59 0.64 -18.37
C LYS A 126 -9.10 1.11 -17.01
N PHE A 127 -9.52 2.37 -16.91
CA PHE A 127 -10.06 2.92 -15.66
C PHE A 127 -11.31 2.18 -15.18
N SER A 128 -12.23 1.83 -16.07
CA SER A 128 -13.43 1.06 -15.72
C SER A 128 -13.09 -0.33 -15.13
N SER A 129 -12.06 -0.98 -15.67
CA SER A 129 -11.59 -2.27 -15.14
C SER A 129 -10.85 -2.12 -13.82
N PHE A 130 -10.12 -1.02 -13.62
CA PHE A 130 -9.51 -0.68 -12.34
C PHE A 130 -10.55 -0.56 -11.23
N VAL A 131 -11.65 0.17 -11.46
CA VAL A 131 -12.73 0.34 -10.47
C VAL A 131 -13.29 -1.01 -10.01
N ILE A 132 -13.63 -1.89 -10.95
CA ILE A 132 -14.16 -3.22 -10.62
C ILE A 132 -13.10 -4.06 -9.92
N PHE A 133 -11.85 -3.97 -10.37
CA PHE A 133 -10.73 -4.73 -9.83
C PHE A 133 -10.47 -4.41 -8.35
N ILE A 134 -10.32 -3.13 -7.99
CA ILE A 134 -10.05 -2.76 -6.59
C ILE A 134 -11.20 -3.10 -5.65
N GLY A 135 -12.46 -2.97 -6.14
CA GLY A 135 -13.64 -3.39 -5.39
C GLY A 135 -13.68 -4.89 -5.13
N ALA A 136 -13.51 -5.69 -6.18
CA ALA A 136 -13.46 -7.15 -6.07
C ALA A 136 -12.26 -7.62 -5.22
N TRP A 137 -11.09 -7.01 -5.40
CA TRP A 137 -9.90 -7.31 -4.61
C TRP A 137 -10.11 -7.06 -3.11
N SER A 138 -10.76 -5.94 -2.76
CA SER A 138 -11.10 -5.64 -1.37
C SER A 138 -12.04 -6.69 -0.77
N ILE A 139 -13.09 -7.09 -1.50
CA ILE A 139 -14.08 -8.06 -1.03
C ILE A 139 -13.50 -9.46 -0.88
N PHE A 140 -12.73 -9.92 -1.86
CA PHE A 140 -12.32 -11.32 -1.92
C PHE A 140 -10.92 -11.58 -1.35
N ILE A 141 -10.09 -10.54 -1.14
CA ILE A 141 -8.73 -10.70 -0.63
C ILE A 141 -8.53 -9.94 0.68
N TYR A 142 -8.76 -8.61 0.67
CA TYR A 142 -8.43 -7.79 1.82
C TYR A 142 -9.35 -8.05 3.04
N TYR A 143 -10.67 -7.96 2.87
CA TYR A 143 -11.59 -8.13 4.00
C TYR A 143 -11.49 -9.51 4.65
N PRO A 144 -11.39 -10.62 3.89
CA PRO A 144 -11.13 -11.93 4.48
C PRO A 144 -9.80 -12.00 5.24
N LEU A 145 -8.69 -11.53 4.66
CA LEU A 145 -7.38 -11.55 5.35
C LEU A 145 -7.38 -10.70 6.62
N ALA A 146 -8.00 -9.52 6.59
CA ALA A 146 -8.16 -8.66 7.77
C ALA A 146 -8.96 -9.37 8.86
N HIS A 147 -10.06 -10.05 8.51
CA HIS A 147 -10.82 -10.85 9.45
C HIS A 147 -10.03 -12.02 10.02
N TRP A 148 -9.32 -12.76 9.16
CA TRP A 148 -8.57 -13.95 9.57
C TRP A 148 -7.46 -13.65 10.56
N ILE A 149 -6.84 -12.47 10.51
CA ILE A 149 -5.69 -12.10 11.34
C ILE A 149 -6.07 -11.08 12.41
N TRP A 150 -6.79 -10.01 12.06
CA TRP A 150 -7.11 -8.92 13.00
C TRP A 150 -8.53 -8.98 13.56
N GLY A 151 -9.46 -9.59 12.81
CA GLY A 151 -10.85 -9.79 13.24
C GLY A 151 -11.07 -10.98 14.17
N GLY A 152 -10.00 -11.66 14.61
CA GLY A 152 -10.10 -12.85 15.47
C GLY A 152 -10.38 -14.15 14.73
N GLY A 153 -10.23 -14.18 13.40
CA GLY A 153 -10.49 -15.32 12.55
C GLY A 153 -9.49 -16.46 12.71
N TRP A 154 -9.56 -17.44 11.83
CA TRP A 154 -8.88 -18.74 11.98
C TRP A 154 -7.35 -18.67 11.99
N LEU A 155 -6.73 -17.70 11.27
CA LEU A 155 -5.28 -17.54 11.31
C LEU A 155 -4.79 -16.99 12.66
N ALA A 156 -5.53 -16.01 13.22
CA ALA A 156 -5.24 -15.52 14.56
C ALA A 156 -5.33 -16.63 15.61
N GLN A 157 -6.36 -17.50 15.52
CA GLN A 157 -6.53 -18.65 16.40
C GLN A 157 -5.39 -19.66 16.28
N LEU A 158 -4.73 -19.75 15.11
CA LEU A 158 -3.53 -20.57 14.89
C LEU A 158 -2.21 -19.86 15.26
N GLY A 159 -2.30 -18.69 15.90
CA GLY A 159 -1.14 -17.94 16.39
C GLY A 159 -0.41 -17.12 15.34
N VAL A 160 -0.99 -16.88 14.17
CA VAL A 160 -0.43 -15.95 13.18
C VAL A 160 -0.50 -14.54 13.74
N ALA A 161 0.61 -13.83 13.77
CA ALA A 161 0.71 -12.44 14.21
C ALA A 161 1.08 -11.53 13.04
N ASP A 162 0.49 -10.34 13.02
CA ASP A 162 0.79 -9.27 12.06
C ASP A 162 0.46 -7.94 12.72
N PHE A 163 1.48 -7.17 13.10
CA PHE A 163 1.27 -5.97 13.92
C PHE A 163 0.53 -4.87 13.17
N ALA A 164 0.96 -4.57 11.94
CA ALA A 164 0.40 -3.47 11.18
C ALA A 164 0.17 -3.79 9.68
N GLY A 165 0.35 -5.04 9.21
CA GLY A 165 -0.07 -5.41 7.86
C GLY A 165 0.99 -6.00 6.93
N GLY A 166 2.03 -6.61 7.48
CA GLY A 166 3.02 -7.30 6.65
C GLY A 166 2.43 -8.46 5.83
N ILE A 167 1.49 -9.21 6.43
CA ILE A 167 0.76 -10.30 5.77
C ILE A 167 -0.47 -9.74 5.05
N VAL A 168 -1.35 -9.06 5.81
CA VAL A 168 -2.67 -8.62 5.33
C VAL A 168 -2.54 -7.65 4.17
N ILE A 169 -1.57 -6.75 4.21
CA ILE A 169 -1.42 -5.66 3.25
C ILE A 169 -0.30 -5.98 2.24
N HIS A 170 0.93 -6.12 2.74
CA HIS A 170 2.09 -6.05 1.87
C HIS A 170 2.39 -7.37 1.14
N THR A 171 2.32 -8.50 1.83
CA THR A 171 2.49 -9.82 1.19
C THR A 171 1.37 -10.04 0.18
N SER A 172 0.11 -9.78 0.55
CA SER A 172 -1.03 -9.97 -0.33
C SER A 172 -0.98 -9.07 -1.56
N ALA A 173 -0.73 -7.74 -1.39
CA ALA A 173 -0.62 -6.81 -2.50
C ALA A 173 0.59 -7.10 -3.40
N GLY A 174 1.75 -7.44 -2.84
CA GLY A 174 2.94 -7.76 -3.63
C GLY A 174 2.79 -9.03 -4.46
N MET A 175 2.14 -10.07 -3.94
CA MET A 175 1.83 -11.28 -4.70
C MET A 175 0.73 -11.04 -5.74
N SER A 176 -0.24 -10.19 -5.41
CA SER A 176 -1.25 -9.68 -6.36
C SER A 176 -0.60 -8.93 -7.52
N ALA A 177 0.45 -8.14 -7.25
CA ALA A 177 1.18 -7.41 -8.27
C ALA A 177 1.84 -8.35 -9.29
N ILE A 178 2.41 -9.48 -8.86
CA ILE A 178 2.95 -10.48 -9.78
C ILE A 178 1.86 -11.05 -10.69
N ALA A 179 0.71 -11.43 -10.12
CA ALA A 179 -0.43 -11.95 -10.88
C ALA A 179 -0.95 -10.91 -11.87
N ALA A 180 -1.11 -9.66 -11.42
CA ALA A 180 -1.58 -8.55 -12.26
C ALA A 180 -0.62 -8.28 -13.42
N ALA A 181 0.69 -8.20 -13.16
CA ALA A 181 1.68 -7.99 -14.20
C ALA A 181 1.65 -9.09 -15.28
N ILE A 182 1.47 -10.34 -14.88
CA ILE A 182 1.40 -11.48 -15.81
C ILE A 182 0.10 -11.45 -16.64
N VAL A 183 -1.05 -11.19 -16.01
CA VAL A 183 -2.36 -11.23 -16.71
C VAL A 183 -2.56 -10.03 -17.64
N LEU A 184 -2.11 -8.82 -17.22
CA LEU A 184 -2.13 -7.61 -18.05
C LEU A 184 -1.14 -7.70 -19.22
N GLY A 185 0.00 -8.37 -19.00
CA GLY A 185 1.10 -8.40 -19.94
C GLY A 185 2.00 -7.15 -19.87
N ARG A 186 3.05 -7.15 -20.66
CA ARG A 186 4.04 -6.07 -20.70
C ARG A 186 3.50 -4.83 -21.38
N ARG A 187 3.97 -3.64 -20.93
CA ARG A 187 3.78 -2.39 -21.66
C ARG A 187 4.48 -2.48 -23.03
N ARG A 188 3.99 -1.77 -24.01
CA ARG A 188 4.52 -1.82 -25.39
C ARG A 188 6.01 -1.51 -25.46
N ASP A 189 6.46 -0.51 -24.68
CA ASP A 189 7.86 -0.07 -24.64
C ASP A 189 8.69 -0.81 -23.58
N PHE A 190 8.19 -1.91 -23.00
CA PHE A 190 8.93 -2.65 -22.01
C PHE A 190 10.10 -3.41 -22.64
N GLY A 191 11.32 -3.04 -22.26
CA GLY A 191 12.52 -3.67 -22.78
C GLY A 191 13.75 -2.79 -22.61
N PRO A 192 14.64 -2.72 -23.66
CA PRO A 192 15.83 -1.90 -23.61
C PRO A 192 15.57 -0.40 -23.57
N ALA A 193 14.38 0.06 -23.96
CA ALA A 193 13.98 1.44 -23.83
C ALA A 193 13.91 1.83 -22.35
N ILE A 194 14.64 2.86 -21.98
CA ILE A 194 14.67 3.36 -20.61
C ILE A 194 13.37 4.11 -20.38
N MET A 195 12.49 3.57 -19.51
CA MET A 195 11.35 4.30 -19.01
C MET A 195 11.81 5.32 -17.99
N VAL A 196 11.99 6.57 -18.45
CA VAL A 196 12.53 7.65 -17.61
C VAL A 196 11.42 8.20 -16.73
N PRO A 197 11.62 8.27 -15.40
CA PRO A 197 10.74 9.01 -14.50
C PRO A 197 10.62 10.47 -14.96
N HIS A 198 9.39 11.01 -15.02
CA HIS A 198 9.23 12.37 -15.52
C HIS A 198 9.56 13.43 -14.48
N ASN A 199 9.40 13.13 -13.18
CA ASN A 199 9.62 14.11 -12.11
C ASN A 199 10.11 13.46 -10.81
N ILE A 200 11.43 13.22 -10.73
CA ILE A 200 12.05 12.64 -9.55
C ILE A 200 11.83 13.50 -8.28
N PRO A 201 11.91 14.85 -8.29
CA PRO A 201 11.60 15.65 -7.10
C PRO A 201 10.20 15.41 -6.50
N ILE A 202 9.16 15.30 -7.35
CA ILE A 202 7.80 14.97 -6.88
C ILE A 202 7.75 13.56 -6.29
N ALA A 203 8.41 12.58 -6.90
CA ALA A 203 8.50 11.23 -6.37
C ALA A 203 9.19 11.19 -5.00
N VAL A 204 10.28 11.94 -4.82
CA VAL A 204 10.99 12.07 -3.54
C VAL A 204 10.09 12.70 -2.48
N PHE A 205 9.36 13.77 -2.85
CA PHE A 205 8.43 14.42 -1.93
C PHE A 205 7.29 13.47 -1.51
N GLY A 206 6.70 12.75 -2.48
CA GLY A 206 5.70 11.71 -2.18
C GLY A 206 6.26 10.63 -1.25
N ALA A 207 7.47 10.12 -1.51
CA ALA A 207 8.12 9.13 -0.66
C ALA A 207 8.41 9.65 0.76
N ALA A 208 8.78 10.92 0.91
CA ALA A 208 9.00 11.54 2.22
C ALA A 208 7.68 11.65 3.03
N LEU A 209 6.59 12.02 2.37
CA LEU A 209 5.26 12.04 3.00
C LEU A 209 4.76 10.63 3.34
N LEU A 210 5.03 9.62 2.50
CA LEU A 210 4.77 8.21 2.82
C LEU A 210 5.56 7.78 4.06
N TRP A 211 6.84 8.13 4.16
CA TRP A 211 7.66 7.82 5.34
C TRP A 211 7.09 8.44 6.61
N LEU A 212 6.71 9.71 6.56
CA LEU A 212 6.08 10.39 7.69
C LEU A 212 4.74 9.73 8.08
N GLY A 213 3.89 9.43 7.09
CA GLY A 213 2.61 8.76 7.30
C GLY A 213 2.76 7.36 7.92
N TRP A 214 3.86 6.69 7.60
CA TRP A 214 4.16 5.35 8.13
C TRP A 214 4.38 5.33 9.65
N PHE A 215 4.77 6.45 10.26
CA PHE A 215 4.81 6.55 11.72
C PHE A 215 3.41 6.40 12.33
N GLY A 216 2.41 7.05 11.73
CA GLY A 216 1.00 6.84 12.10
C GLY A 216 0.51 5.44 11.78
N PHE A 217 0.91 4.89 10.63
CA PHE A 217 0.52 3.56 10.19
C PHE A 217 0.97 2.49 11.19
N ASN A 218 2.26 2.40 11.47
CA ASN A 218 2.80 1.39 12.36
C ASN A 218 2.50 1.67 13.84
N ALA A 219 2.78 2.87 14.32
CA ALA A 219 2.59 3.17 15.73
C ALA A 219 1.11 3.39 16.11
N GLY A 220 0.26 3.74 15.15
CA GLY A 220 -1.19 3.72 15.32
C GLY A 220 -1.74 2.31 15.59
N SER A 221 -1.08 1.27 15.06
CA SER A 221 -1.45 -0.13 15.31
C SER A 221 -1.17 -0.60 16.75
N ALA A 222 -0.46 0.20 17.57
CA ALA A 222 -0.40 0.00 19.02
C ALA A 222 -1.75 0.27 19.70
N LEU A 223 -2.67 0.97 19.04
CA LEU A 223 -4.02 1.36 19.50
C LEU A 223 -4.01 2.15 20.82
N ALA A 224 -2.86 2.62 21.25
CA ALA A 224 -2.65 3.39 22.47
C ALA A 224 -1.37 4.26 22.36
N THR A 225 -1.27 5.26 23.19
CA THR A 225 -0.03 6.02 23.44
C THR A 225 0.95 5.22 24.32
N GLY A 226 2.15 5.76 24.51
CA GLY A 226 3.11 5.24 25.48
C GLY A 226 4.33 4.58 24.85
N ALA A 227 5.02 3.76 25.62
CA ALA A 227 6.33 3.21 25.26
C ALA A 227 6.30 2.34 23.99
N LEU A 228 5.23 1.57 23.79
CA LEU A 228 5.10 0.72 22.60
C LEU A 228 4.99 1.56 21.33
N ALA A 229 4.14 2.58 21.31
CA ALA A 229 3.99 3.47 20.17
C ALA A 229 5.31 4.24 19.88
N ALA A 230 5.97 4.76 20.91
CA ALA A 230 7.25 5.44 20.78
C ALA A 230 8.36 4.52 20.23
N ASN A 231 8.47 3.30 20.76
CA ASN A 231 9.40 2.29 20.24
C ASN A 231 9.10 1.98 18.76
N THR A 232 7.82 1.78 18.43
CA THR A 232 7.38 1.44 17.06
C THR A 232 7.75 2.52 16.04
N ILE A 233 7.63 3.81 16.39
CA ILE A 233 8.10 4.92 15.54
C ILE A 233 9.59 4.79 15.26
N THR A 234 10.39 4.59 16.32
CA THR A 234 11.84 4.49 16.20
C THR A 234 12.28 3.26 15.42
N VAL A 235 11.68 2.10 15.70
CA VAL A 235 11.89 0.84 14.97
C VAL A 235 11.57 1.01 13.48
N THR A 236 10.45 1.65 13.16
CA THR A 236 10.03 1.93 11.78
C THR A 236 11.05 2.79 11.05
N HIS A 237 11.52 3.86 11.69
CA HIS A 237 12.53 4.76 11.11
C HIS A 237 13.87 4.05 10.86
N MET A 238 14.37 3.32 11.86
CA MET A 238 15.69 2.69 11.78
C MET A 238 15.76 1.57 10.76
N ALA A 239 14.71 0.76 10.63
CA ALA A 239 14.64 -0.29 9.61
C ALA A 239 14.58 0.30 8.20
N SER A 240 13.80 1.38 8.01
CA SER A 240 13.71 2.09 6.74
C SER A 240 15.06 2.69 6.33
N ALA A 241 15.73 3.38 7.26
CA ALA A 241 17.05 3.96 7.01
C ALA A 241 18.10 2.90 6.63
N ALA A 242 18.11 1.76 7.33
CA ALA A 242 19.02 0.65 7.04
C ALA A 242 18.77 0.08 5.63
N ALA A 243 17.52 -0.19 5.27
CA ALA A 243 17.17 -0.72 3.94
C ALA A 243 17.49 0.28 2.81
N ALA A 244 17.26 1.59 3.03
CA ALA A 244 17.63 2.65 2.09
C ALA A 244 19.13 2.64 1.79
N LEU A 245 19.97 2.58 2.81
CA LEU A 245 21.42 2.54 2.67
C LEU A 245 21.89 1.28 1.91
N VAL A 246 21.27 0.13 2.17
CA VAL A 246 21.56 -1.12 1.43
C VAL A 246 21.23 -0.94 -0.06
N TRP A 247 20.06 -0.41 -0.40
CA TRP A 247 19.66 -0.20 -1.80
C TRP A 247 20.56 0.80 -2.51
N ILE A 248 20.89 1.92 -1.86
CA ILE A 248 21.84 2.90 -2.39
C ILE A 248 23.20 2.24 -2.66
N GLY A 249 23.73 1.51 -1.68
CA GLY A 249 25.04 0.84 -1.79
C GLY A 249 25.07 -0.21 -2.89
N LEU A 250 24.04 -1.06 -3.00
CA LEU A 250 23.95 -2.09 -4.03
C LEU A 250 23.78 -1.49 -5.44
N SER A 251 22.94 -0.47 -5.57
CA SER A 251 22.75 0.22 -6.85
C SER A 251 24.03 0.95 -7.26
N TRP A 252 24.69 1.65 -6.34
CA TRP A 252 25.95 2.33 -6.58
C TRP A 252 27.04 1.38 -7.06
N LYS A 253 27.22 0.25 -6.34
CA LYS A 253 28.17 -0.80 -6.76
C LYS A 253 27.90 -1.32 -8.17
N ARG A 254 26.62 -1.40 -8.54
CA ARG A 254 26.20 -1.97 -9.83
C ARG A 254 26.29 -0.99 -11.00
N THR A 255 25.92 0.30 -10.77
CA THR A 255 25.79 1.31 -11.82
C THR A 255 26.94 2.31 -11.85
N GLY A 256 27.82 2.26 -10.84
CA GLY A 256 28.91 3.23 -10.66
C GLY A 256 28.50 4.57 -10.06
N LYS A 257 27.18 4.81 -9.82
CA LYS A 257 26.65 6.07 -9.28
C LYS A 257 25.55 5.81 -8.26
N PRO A 258 25.47 6.59 -7.16
CA PRO A 258 24.36 6.51 -6.23
C PRO A 258 23.07 7.01 -6.90
N SER A 259 21.93 6.38 -6.60
CA SER A 259 20.63 6.71 -7.18
C SER A 259 19.64 7.11 -6.11
N VAL A 260 19.00 8.29 -6.27
CA VAL A 260 17.92 8.75 -5.39
C VAL A 260 16.71 7.80 -5.47
N VAL A 261 16.34 7.36 -6.68
CA VAL A 261 15.22 6.41 -6.88
C VAL A 261 15.48 5.10 -6.15
N SER A 262 16.71 4.58 -6.18
CA SER A 262 17.08 3.42 -5.38
C SER A 262 16.97 3.70 -3.88
N GLY A 263 17.33 4.89 -3.42
CA GLY A 263 17.22 5.29 -2.03
C GLY A 263 15.78 5.29 -1.53
N ILE A 264 14.87 5.91 -2.27
CA ILE A 264 13.44 5.96 -1.88
C ILE A 264 12.78 4.59 -1.96
N ASN A 265 13.08 3.76 -2.97
CA ASN A 265 12.56 2.40 -3.04
C ASN A 265 13.10 1.51 -1.90
N GLY A 266 14.36 1.68 -1.53
CA GLY A 266 14.95 0.99 -0.38
C GLY A 266 14.32 1.43 0.94
N ALA A 267 14.06 2.73 1.11
CA ALA A 267 13.34 3.25 2.27
C ALA A 267 11.94 2.65 2.39
N LEU A 268 11.17 2.66 1.28
CA LEU A 268 9.84 2.05 1.24
C LEU A 268 9.89 0.55 1.51
N ALA A 269 10.86 -0.19 0.97
CA ALA A 269 11.04 -1.61 1.26
C ALA A 269 11.26 -1.86 2.76
N GLY A 270 12.05 -1.01 3.42
CA GLY A 270 12.27 -1.06 4.87
C GLY A 270 11.01 -0.76 5.68
N LEU A 271 10.25 0.29 5.31
CA LEU A 271 8.95 0.64 5.91
C LEU A 271 7.97 -0.53 5.79
N VAL A 272 7.84 -1.08 4.59
CA VAL A 272 6.97 -2.22 4.28
C VAL A 272 7.33 -3.44 5.11
N GLY A 273 8.59 -3.86 5.11
CA GLY A 273 8.98 -5.09 5.77
C GLY A 273 8.91 -4.99 7.28
N ILE A 274 9.26 -3.84 7.87
CA ILE A 274 9.18 -3.69 9.33
C ILE A 274 7.74 -3.59 9.83
N THR A 275 6.77 -3.28 8.97
CA THR A 275 5.35 -3.13 9.32
C THR A 275 4.80 -4.35 10.05
N ALA A 276 5.17 -5.56 9.62
CA ALA A 276 4.72 -6.81 10.26
C ALA A 276 5.11 -6.91 11.73
N ILE A 277 6.30 -6.45 12.09
CA ILE A 277 6.98 -6.78 13.34
C ILE A 277 7.31 -5.55 14.20
N SER A 278 7.01 -4.34 13.74
CA SER A 278 7.46 -3.09 14.36
C SER A 278 7.06 -2.93 15.83
N GLY A 279 5.95 -3.51 16.25
CA GLY A 279 5.50 -3.50 17.65
C GLY A 279 5.99 -4.69 18.48
N PHE A 280 6.89 -5.54 17.97
CA PHE A 280 7.34 -6.74 18.66
C PHE A 280 8.86 -6.83 18.83
N VAL A 281 9.62 -5.84 18.35
CA VAL A 281 11.10 -5.90 18.37
C VAL A 281 11.72 -4.63 18.93
N SER A 282 12.96 -4.78 19.45
CA SER A 282 13.80 -3.65 19.85
C SER A 282 14.45 -2.96 18.64
N ILE A 283 15.04 -1.79 18.89
CA ILE A 283 15.66 -0.96 17.84
C ILE A 283 16.85 -1.67 17.21
N GLU A 284 17.63 -2.43 17.95
CA GLU A 284 18.81 -3.17 17.45
C GLU A 284 18.39 -4.19 16.41
N TYR A 285 17.35 -4.98 16.71
CA TYR A 285 16.80 -5.95 15.75
C TYR A 285 16.14 -5.25 14.55
N ALA A 286 15.59 -4.06 14.71
CA ALA A 286 15.03 -3.31 13.59
C ALA A 286 16.07 -2.97 12.53
N VAL A 287 17.28 -2.55 12.94
CA VAL A 287 18.39 -2.29 12.00
C VAL A 287 18.81 -3.56 11.27
N LEU A 288 18.94 -4.69 11.99
CA LEU A 288 19.28 -5.96 11.40
C LEU A 288 18.22 -6.44 10.39
N ILE A 289 16.96 -6.40 10.79
CA ILE A 289 15.81 -6.79 9.94
C ILE A 289 15.72 -5.87 8.72
N GLY A 290 15.82 -4.55 8.89
CA GLY A 290 15.82 -3.57 7.81
C GLY A 290 16.95 -3.80 6.81
N THR A 291 18.15 -4.14 7.29
CA THR A 291 19.29 -4.53 6.43
C THR A 291 18.96 -5.78 5.62
N GLY A 292 18.42 -6.83 6.25
CA GLY A 292 18.00 -8.06 5.58
C GLY A 292 16.90 -7.82 4.54
N ILE A 293 15.90 -6.99 4.88
CA ILE A 293 14.84 -6.56 3.95
C ILE A 293 15.44 -5.84 2.74
N GLY A 294 16.39 -4.92 2.97
CA GLY A 294 17.06 -4.19 1.90
C GLY A 294 17.73 -5.12 0.89
N PHE A 295 18.47 -6.12 1.36
CA PHE A 295 19.10 -7.13 0.50
C PHE A 295 18.08 -8.00 -0.23
N ALA A 296 17.07 -8.51 0.48
CA ALA A 296 16.07 -9.42 -0.08
C ALA A 296 15.21 -8.74 -1.15
N SER A 297 14.71 -7.52 -0.87
CA SER A 297 13.88 -6.75 -1.81
C SER A 297 14.67 -6.31 -3.04
N TYR A 298 15.93 -5.89 -2.89
CA TYR A 298 16.79 -5.59 -4.03
C TYR A 298 17.06 -6.81 -4.91
N ALA A 299 17.28 -7.98 -4.29
CA ALA A 299 17.41 -9.24 -5.02
C ALA A 299 16.10 -9.60 -5.73
N GLY A 300 14.94 -9.39 -5.09
CA GLY A 300 13.61 -9.54 -5.67
C GLY A 300 13.42 -8.68 -6.94
N LEU A 301 13.83 -7.41 -6.89
CA LEU A 301 13.82 -6.51 -8.04
C LEU A 301 14.59 -7.10 -9.24
N ILE A 302 15.80 -7.61 -8.98
CA ILE A 302 16.63 -8.21 -10.03
C ILE A 302 15.97 -9.47 -10.60
N ILE A 303 15.42 -10.32 -9.72
CA ILE A 303 14.78 -11.58 -10.13
C ILE A 303 13.54 -11.28 -10.97
N PHE A 304 12.62 -10.48 -10.46
CA PHE A 304 11.33 -10.26 -11.14
C PHE A 304 11.50 -9.44 -12.42
N LYS A 305 12.15 -8.28 -12.33
CA LYS A 305 12.21 -7.36 -13.47
C LYS A 305 13.23 -7.76 -14.53
N GLN A 306 14.40 -8.28 -14.12
CA GLN A 306 15.49 -8.53 -15.07
C GLN A 306 15.57 -9.98 -15.52
N LYS A 307 15.45 -10.97 -14.59
CA LYS A 307 15.54 -12.39 -14.97
C LYS A 307 14.21 -12.92 -15.50
N LEU A 308 13.11 -12.69 -14.78
CA LEU A 308 11.77 -13.17 -15.17
C LEU A 308 11.09 -12.21 -16.15
N ARG A 309 11.60 -10.99 -16.30
CA ARG A 309 11.06 -9.95 -17.19
C ARG A 309 9.57 -9.68 -16.95
N ILE A 310 9.18 -9.65 -15.68
CA ILE A 310 7.83 -9.25 -15.25
C ILE A 310 7.78 -7.71 -15.29
N ASP A 311 6.83 -7.17 -16.04
CA ASP A 311 6.64 -5.71 -16.12
C ASP A 311 5.76 -5.22 -14.97
N ASP A 312 6.37 -5.11 -13.81
CA ASP A 312 5.86 -4.40 -12.64
C ASP A 312 6.40 -2.97 -12.69
N ALA A 313 5.54 -2.00 -12.99
CA ALA A 313 5.98 -0.66 -13.35
C ALA A 313 6.76 0.04 -12.22
N LEU A 314 6.30 -0.10 -10.98
CA LEU A 314 6.88 0.54 -9.80
C LEU A 314 7.42 -0.46 -8.75
N ASP A 315 7.73 -1.68 -9.19
CA ASP A 315 8.41 -2.69 -8.37
C ASP A 315 7.62 -3.14 -7.11
N VAL A 316 6.27 -3.06 -7.17
CA VAL A 316 5.36 -3.43 -6.07
C VAL A 316 5.63 -4.85 -5.58
N SER A 317 5.89 -5.78 -6.49
CA SER A 317 6.19 -7.18 -6.15
C SER A 317 7.44 -7.35 -5.29
N SER A 318 8.48 -6.56 -5.53
CA SER A 318 9.73 -6.63 -4.75
C SER A 318 9.68 -5.77 -3.49
N VAL A 319 9.17 -4.52 -3.60
CA VAL A 319 9.10 -3.58 -2.49
C VAL A 319 8.06 -4.03 -1.46
N HIS A 320 6.86 -4.45 -1.90
CA HIS A 320 5.82 -4.90 -0.98
C HIS A 320 5.85 -6.43 -0.77
N GLY A 321 5.92 -7.23 -1.83
CA GLY A 321 5.84 -8.68 -1.71
C GLY A 321 7.00 -9.31 -0.95
N ILE A 322 8.22 -9.11 -1.43
CA ILE A 322 9.41 -9.69 -0.77
C ILE A 322 9.63 -9.08 0.61
N SER A 323 9.49 -7.76 0.76
CA SER A 323 9.67 -7.12 2.07
C SER A 323 8.61 -7.56 3.07
N GLY A 324 7.34 -7.65 2.65
CA GLY A 324 6.24 -8.15 3.49
C GLY A 324 6.47 -9.59 3.96
N ILE A 325 6.90 -10.48 3.06
CA ILE A 325 7.26 -11.87 3.39
C ILE A 325 8.39 -11.91 4.43
N VAL A 326 9.49 -11.21 4.17
CA VAL A 326 10.66 -11.21 5.06
C VAL A 326 10.31 -10.66 6.45
N GLY A 327 9.60 -9.53 6.51
CA GLY A 327 9.17 -8.93 7.77
C GLY A 327 8.19 -9.80 8.55
N SER A 328 7.25 -10.45 7.87
CA SER A 328 6.29 -11.35 8.51
C SER A 328 6.95 -12.61 9.06
N LEU A 329 7.91 -13.18 8.34
CA LEU A 329 8.70 -14.32 8.82
C LEU A 329 9.63 -13.92 9.97
N ALA A 330 10.11 -12.67 9.99
CA ALA A 330 10.95 -12.15 11.07
C ALA A 330 10.24 -12.18 12.43
N ILE A 331 8.89 -12.08 12.50
CA ILE A 331 8.11 -12.27 13.73
C ILE A 331 8.44 -13.62 14.36
N GLY A 332 8.44 -14.69 13.54
CA GLY A 332 8.73 -16.05 13.99
C GLY A 332 10.13 -16.24 14.60
N ILE A 333 11.04 -15.28 14.38
CA ILE A 333 12.42 -15.34 14.86
C ILE A 333 12.65 -14.31 15.97
N PHE A 334 12.32 -13.04 15.75
CA PHE A 334 12.78 -11.90 16.54
C PHE A 334 11.73 -11.29 17.48
N ALA A 335 10.45 -11.67 17.39
CA ALA A 335 9.41 -11.11 18.24
C ALA A 335 9.64 -11.42 19.72
N SER A 336 9.32 -10.46 20.59
CA SER A 336 9.53 -10.55 22.03
C SER A 336 8.37 -9.98 22.83
N THR A 337 7.85 -10.74 23.78
CA THR A 337 6.87 -10.31 24.76
C THR A 337 7.44 -9.28 25.75
N MET A 338 8.75 -9.09 25.81
CA MET A 338 9.39 -8.00 26.58
C MET A 338 9.13 -6.63 25.97
N ILE A 339 8.92 -6.58 24.64
CA ILE A 339 8.59 -5.34 23.92
C ILE A 339 7.06 -5.13 23.89
N ASN A 340 6.32 -6.19 23.57
CA ASN A 340 4.87 -6.16 23.57
C ASN A 340 4.31 -7.41 24.27
N PRO A 341 3.85 -7.28 25.52
CA PRO A 341 3.29 -8.39 26.27
C PRO A 341 2.06 -9.07 25.62
N ALA A 342 1.36 -8.36 24.74
CA ALA A 342 0.22 -8.90 23.99
C ALA A 342 0.64 -9.65 22.70
N GLY A 343 1.92 -9.60 22.34
CA GLY A 343 2.45 -10.27 21.16
C GLY A 343 3.06 -11.65 21.47
N PRO A 344 3.57 -12.34 20.44
CA PRO A 344 4.25 -13.62 20.60
C PRO A 344 5.72 -13.44 20.94
N ASN A 345 6.35 -14.51 21.44
CA ASN A 345 7.79 -14.70 21.35
C ASN A 345 8.15 -15.42 20.05
N GLY A 346 9.26 -15.05 19.44
CA GLY A 346 9.87 -15.79 18.33
C GLY A 346 10.90 -16.83 18.81
N ALA A 347 11.56 -17.50 17.86
CA ALA A 347 12.52 -18.58 18.12
C ALA A 347 13.69 -18.12 19.00
N LEU A 348 14.20 -16.90 18.87
CA LEU A 348 15.27 -16.35 19.71
C LEU A 348 14.86 -16.21 21.18
N PHE A 349 13.57 -16.17 21.46
CA PHE A 349 12.98 -16.04 22.79
C PHE A 349 12.24 -17.32 23.21
N GLY A 350 12.62 -18.47 22.61
CA GLY A 350 12.20 -19.81 23.04
C GLY A 350 10.92 -20.35 22.41
N ASN A 351 10.27 -19.63 21.47
CA ASN A 351 9.07 -20.09 20.80
C ASN A 351 9.33 -20.40 19.30
N PHE A 352 9.85 -21.59 19.03
CA PHE A 352 10.11 -22.04 17.65
C PHE A 352 8.83 -22.29 16.83
N SER A 353 7.70 -22.59 17.49
CA SER A 353 6.42 -22.84 16.81
C SER A 353 5.88 -21.59 16.13
N GLN A 354 6.24 -20.39 16.63
CA GLN A 354 5.82 -19.12 16.02
C GLN A 354 6.28 -18.99 14.57
N PHE A 355 7.45 -19.51 14.23
CA PHE A 355 7.93 -19.50 12.84
C PHE A 355 7.01 -20.32 11.92
N GLY A 356 6.50 -21.47 12.43
CA GLY A 356 5.51 -22.28 11.70
C GLY A 356 4.19 -21.55 11.46
N SER A 357 3.66 -20.84 12.48
CA SER A 357 2.46 -20.01 12.35
C SER A 357 2.67 -18.91 11.31
N GLN A 358 3.82 -18.23 11.32
CA GLN A 358 4.12 -17.18 10.33
C GLN A 358 4.27 -17.75 8.91
N LEU A 359 4.89 -18.91 8.73
CA LEU A 359 4.95 -19.60 7.43
C LEU A 359 3.55 -19.89 6.88
N LEU A 360 2.64 -20.35 7.74
CA LEU A 360 1.24 -20.59 7.36
C LEU A 360 0.56 -19.29 6.90
N GLY A 361 0.62 -18.23 7.72
CA GLY A 361 0.00 -16.94 7.39
C GLY A 361 0.53 -16.34 6.10
N VAL A 362 1.85 -16.33 5.91
CA VAL A 362 2.52 -15.87 4.69
C VAL A 362 2.10 -16.74 3.49
N GLY A 363 2.09 -18.07 3.64
CA GLY A 363 1.67 -19.00 2.59
C GLY A 363 0.23 -18.76 2.13
N VAL A 364 -0.68 -18.55 3.07
CA VAL A 364 -2.09 -18.22 2.79
C VAL A 364 -2.21 -16.89 2.05
N ALA A 365 -1.50 -15.86 2.48
CA ALA A 365 -1.51 -14.55 1.82
C ALA A 365 -0.93 -14.60 0.38
N ILE A 366 0.10 -15.41 0.16
CA ILE A 366 0.67 -15.65 -1.18
C ILE A 366 -0.38 -16.30 -2.08
N ILE A 367 -1.00 -17.38 -1.62
CA ILE A 367 -2.00 -18.13 -2.41
C ILE A 367 -3.22 -17.25 -2.70
N LEU A 368 -3.74 -16.56 -1.70
CA LEU A 368 -4.92 -15.72 -1.86
C LEU A 368 -4.62 -14.48 -2.71
N GLY A 369 -3.51 -13.78 -2.44
CA GLY A 369 -3.10 -12.59 -3.18
C GLY A 369 -2.84 -12.91 -4.64
N PHE A 370 -1.99 -13.88 -4.93
CA PHE A 370 -1.69 -14.28 -6.31
C PHE A 370 -2.90 -14.94 -7.00
N GLY A 371 -3.46 -16.00 -6.40
CA GLY A 371 -4.53 -16.79 -7.00
C GLY A 371 -5.84 -16.03 -7.13
N GLY A 372 -6.24 -15.31 -6.07
CA GLY A 372 -7.43 -14.46 -6.08
C GLY A 372 -7.34 -13.35 -7.15
N THR A 373 -6.20 -12.65 -7.21
CA THR A 373 -5.98 -11.61 -8.23
C THR A 373 -5.96 -12.20 -9.64
N TRP A 374 -5.33 -13.35 -9.82
CA TRP A 374 -5.34 -14.05 -11.11
C TRP A 374 -6.77 -14.34 -11.58
N ILE A 375 -7.61 -14.90 -10.70
CA ILE A 375 -9.00 -15.23 -11.01
C ILE A 375 -9.78 -13.97 -11.33
N ILE A 376 -9.72 -12.94 -10.47
CA ILE A 376 -10.44 -11.67 -10.66
C ILE A 376 -10.08 -11.06 -12.03
N LEU A 377 -8.81 -10.95 -12.35
CA LEU A 377 -8.37 -10.33 -13.60
C LEU A 377 -8.69 -11.19 -14.84
N LYS A 378 -8.67 -12.53 -14.73
CA LYS A 378 -9.09 -13.41 -15.83
C LYS A 378 -10.58 -13.27 -16.11
N VAL A 379 -11.42 -13.19 -15.08
CA VAL A 379 -12.86 -12.94 -15.20
C VAL A 379 -13.11 -11.56 -15.83
N LEU A 380 -12.48 -10.52 -15.31
CA LEU A 380 -12.60 -9.15 -15.85
C LEU A 380 -12.15 -9.08 -17.31
N LYS A 381 -11.07 -9.77 -17.66
CA LYS A 381 -10.57 -9.82 -19.04
C LYS A 381 -11.60 -10.42 -19.99
N ALA A 382 -12.36 -11.42 -19.55
CA ALA A 382 -13.38 -12.07 -20.36
C ALA A 382 -14.65 -11.20 -20.50
N ILE A 383 -15.01 -10.39 -19.50
CA ILE A 383 -16.27 -9.62 -19.50
C ILE A 383 -16.09 -8.23 -20.11
N ASN A 384 -15.05 -7.49 -19.70
CA ASN A 384 -14.88 -6.06 -20.01
C ASN A 384 -13.57 -5.75 -20.78
N GLY A 385 -12.67 -6.72 -20.86
CA GLY A 385 -11.28 -6.46 -21.19
C GLY A 385 -10.62 -5.63 -20.09
N ILE A 386 -9.31 -5.80 -19.88
CA ILE A 386 -8.62 -5.15 -18.77
C ILE A 386 -7.60 -4.09 -19.21
N ARG A 387 -7.21 -4.11 -20.50
CA ARG A 387 -6.15 -3.25 -21.04
C ARG A 387 -6.73 -2.23 -22.01
N VAL A 388 -6.18 -1.02 -21.99
CA VAL A 388 -6.46 0.00 -22.99
C VAL A 388 -6.00 -0.45 -24.38
N SER A 389 -6.51 0.20 -25.44
CA SER A 389 -6.02 -0.06 -26.79
C SER A 389 -4.59 0.43 -26.97
N ASP A 390 -3.89 -0.14 -27.94
CA ASP A 390 -2.52 0.26 -28.29
C ASP A 390 -2.42 1.77 -28.57
N LYS A 391 -3.43 2.34 -29.22
CA LYS A 391 -3.50 3.78 -29.50
C LYS A 391 -3.55 4.61 -28.22
N ILE A 392 -4.35 4.20 -27.22
CA ILE A 392 -4.44 4.90 -25.93
C ILE A 392 -3.12 4.75 -25.16
N GLU A 393 -2.49 3.57 -25.18
CA GLU A 393 -1.19 3.37 -24.52
C GLU A 393 -0.09 4.26 -25.17
N ASP A 394 -0.16 4.48 -26.48
CA ASP A 394 0.79 5.33 -27.19
C ASP A 394 0.61 6.82 -26.89
N ILE A 395 -0.61 7.34 -26.90
CA ILE A 395 -0.89 8.74 -26.57
C ILE A 395 -0.78 9.04 -25.07
N GLY A 396 -1.01 8.05 -24.22
CA GLY A 396 -1.06 8.15 -22.76
C GLY A 396 -2.47 8.09 -22.21
N LEU A 397 -2.59 7.59 -20.97
CA LEU A 397 -3.88 7.38 -20.31
C LEU A 397 -4.51 8.70 -19.85
N ASP A 398 -3.70 9.74 -19.63
CA ASP A 398 -4.19 11.05 -19.22
C ASP A 398 -5.16 11.61 -20.26
N LEU A 399 -4.75 11.69 -21.52
CA LEU A 399 -5.63 12.07 -22.62
C LEU A 399 -6.62 10.97 -23.00
N GLY A 400 -6.17 9.73 -23.04
CA GLY A 400 -6.96 8.62 -23.59
C GLY A 400 -8.12 8.16 -22.72
N GLU A 401 -8.02 8.28 -21.40
CA GLU A 401 -9.02 7.83 -20.43
C GLU A 401 -9.68 9.01 -19.67
N HIS A 402 -9.01 10.19 -19.56
CA HIS A 402 -9.46 11.30 -18.71
C HIS A 402 -9.63 12.62 -19.44
N ALA A 403 -9.12 12.75 -20.67
CA ALA A 403 -9.13 14.00 -21.46
C ALA A 403 -8.44 15.17 -20.71
N GLU A 404 -7.42 14.87 -19.92
CA GLU A 404 -6.64 15.82 -19.12
C GLU A 404 -5.14 15.66 -19.39
N GLU A 405 -4.37 16.69 -19.12
CA GLU A 405 -2.90 16.66 -19.18
C GLU A 405 -2.29 17.17 -17.88
N ALA A 406 -1.21 16.52 -17.43
CA ALA A 406 -0.52 16.89 -16.18
C ALA A 406 0.13 18.27 -16.24
N TYR A 407 0.58 18.69 -17.44
CA TYR A 407 1.27 19.95 -17.65
C TYR A 407 0.86 20.51 -19.02
N ALA A 408 0.35 21.73 -19.04
CA ALA A 408 0.09 22.45 -20.27
C ALA A 408 1.41 22.78 -20.97
N ASP A 409 1.50 22.54 -22.29
CA ASP A 409 2.67 22.96 -23.05
C ASP A 409 2.62 24.49 -23.23
N GLU A 410 3.72 25.18 -22.93
CA GLU A 410 3.81 26.64 -23.05
C GLU A 410 3.53 27.14 -24.49
N GLU A 411 3.70 26.30 -25.50
CA GLU A 411 3.38 26.65 -26.88
C GLU A 411 1.87 26.64 -27.15
N GLU A 412 1.08 25.73 -26.57
CA GLU A 412 -0.38 25.73 -26.68
C GLU A 412 -1.00 26.91 -25.94
N TYR A 413 -0.44 27.31 -24.80
CA TYR A 413 -0.87 28.52 -24.09
C TYR A 413 -0.67 29.77 -24.95
N LYS A 414 0.46 29.88 -25.68
CA LYS A 414 0.76 30.99 -26.59
C LYS A 414 -0.15 30.98 -27.85
N ILE A 415 -0.54 29.80 -28.32
CA ILE A 415 -1.47 29.64 -29.45
C ILE A 415 -2.90 29.99 -29.00
N GLY A 416 -3.36 29.47 -27.87
CA GLY A 416 -4.65 29.78 -27.28
C GLY A 416 -4.82 31.26 -26.94
N ASP A 417 -3.79 31.90 -26.38
CA ASP A 417 -3.78 33.35 -26.13
C ASP A 417 -3.85 34.16 -27.44
N LYS A 418 -3.15 33.74 -28.48
CA LYS A 418 -3.22 34.41 -29.81
C LYS A 418 -4.59 34.22 -30.47
N GLU A 419 -5.20 33.05 -30.36
CA GLU A 419 -6.53 32.78 -30.86
C GLU A 419 -7.61 33.57 -30.09
N TYR A 420 -7.49 33.60 -28.76
CA TYR A 420 -8.36 34.41 -27.90
C TYR A 420 -8.24 35.90 -28.21
N GLN A 421 -7.03 36.45 -28.35
CA GLN A 421 -6.79 37.82 -28.72
C GLN A 421 -7.31 38.15 -30.16
N ASN A 422 -7.19 37.20 -31.08
CA ASN A 422 -7.73 37.33 -32.43
C ASN A 422 -9.27 37.29 -32.45
N GLN A 423 -9.92 36.46 -31.63
CA GLN A 423 -11.37 36.42 -31.45
C GLN A 423 -11.87 37.69 -30.79
N LYS A 424 -11.18 38.19 -29.75
CA LYS A 424 -11.52 39.48 -29.09
C LYS A 424 -11.43 40.64 -30.06
N LYS A 425 -10.42 40.71 -30.93
CA LYS A 425 -10.30 41.71 -32.00
C LYS A 425 -11.38 41.61 -33.08
N ARG A 426 -11.83 40.39 -33.43
CA ARG A 426 -12.89 40.13 -34.40
C ARG A 426 -14.30 40.44 -33.85
N SER A 427 -14.50 40.28 -32.54
CA SER A 427 -15.78 40.55 -31.88
C SER A 427 -16.02 42.04 -31.53
N GLY A 428 -15.02 42.90 -31.75
CA GLY A 428 -15.16 44.33 -31.47
C GLY A 428 -15.29 44.71 -29.99
N LEU A 429 -14.95 43.78 -29.08
CA LEU A 429 -14.93 44.02 -27.64
C LEU A 429 -13.60 44.71 -27.28
N SER A 430 -13.55 46.04 -27.35
CA SER A 430 -12.53 46.86 -26.76
C SER A 430 -12.75 47.00 -25.26
N GLU A 431 -11.67 47.03 -24.49
CA GLU A 431 -11.72 47.37 -23.06
C GLU A 431 -12.25 48.82 -22.94
N GLU A 432 -13.39 49.00 -22.28
CA GLU A 432 -13.77 50.22 -21.57
C GLU A 432 -13.31 50.17 -20.13
#